data_834b881393b06d66371d707b05c3b815
#
_entry.id   834b881393b06d66371d707b05c3b815
#
_cell.length_a   1.000
_cell.length_b   1.000
_cell.length_c   1.000
_cell.angle_alpha   90.00
_cell.angle_beta   90.00
_cell.angle_gamma   90.00
#
_symmetry.space_group_name_H-M   'P 1'
#
loop_
_entity.id
_entity.type
_entity.pdbx_description
1 polymer ?
#
loop_
_entity_poly.entity_id
_entity_poly.type
_entity_poly.pdbx_seq_one_letter_code
_entity_poly.pdbx_strand_id
1 'polypeptide(L)'
;MLKPELTVTAQLILEQNYQSSEPIETLAPLKGGEWSAAYKFSLEGHIFVLRLSHTPENFHRDKVAAQWASPNLPIPQIIKIDRYQDQYYAISPFFNGVAIENLSAIDLERTIPDFLSMMTALQSTNLDSIGGFGSITPMGQGAFHSWSEALLDVNNDRPDSLTHGWRKALDETPEAQHKFDQHYDQLTKLVRFCPEQKHIIHSDLLYQNLLVHNHQISAVLDWGCAMVGDPVYDLALFAFFEPWFPVFTQVNLIQKMRQSYLGQSRDSHHNFDQRMVACQIHLGLGNIAYCAFSKRQKDLYDHINRLEEVLRETPH
;
A
#
# COMPACT_ATOMS: atom_id res chain seq x y z
N MET A 1 -19.88 -6.52 5.30
CA MET A 1 -20.91 -6.88 4.30
C MET A 1 -21.10 -5.69 3.39
N LEU A 2 -20.97 -5.86 2.07
CA LEU A 2 -21.26 -4.80 1.09
C LEU A 2 -22.73 -4.38 1.22
N LYS A 3 -22.99 -3.07 1.17
CA LYS A 3 -24.36 -2.52 1.24
C LYS A 3 -25.12 -2.95 -0.02
N PRO A 4 -26.35 -3.50 0.09
CA PRO A 4 -27.14 -3.93 -1.08
C PRO A 4 -27.33 -2.83 -2.14
N GLU A 5 -27.40 -1.58 -1.70
CA GLU A 5 -27.53 -0.38 -2.55
C GLU A 5 -26.36 -0.22 -3.53
N LEU A 6 -25.13 -0.56 -3.11
CA LEU A 6 -23.95 -0.48 -3.97
C LEU A 6 -23.94 -1.55 -5.07
N THR A 7 -24.55 -2.71 -4.83
CA THR A 7 -24.71 -3.74 -5.88
C THR A 7 -25.68 -3.27 -6.98
N VAL A 8 -26.78 -2.61 -6.61
CA VAL A 8 -27.71 -2.02 -7.57
C VAL A 8 -27.02 -0.91 -8.35
N THR A 9 -26.26 -0.04 -7.67
CA THR A 9 -25.48 1.03 -8.33
C THR A 9 -24.45 0.44 -9.33
N ALA A 10 -23.74 -0.62 -8.94
CA ALA A 10 -22.79 -1.31 -9.82
C ALA A 10 -23.47 -1.85 -11.08
N GLN A 11 -24.63 -2.47 -10.94
CA GLN A 11 -25.41 -2.96 -12.07
C GLN A 11 -25.84 -1.84 -13.02
N LEU A 12 -26.39 -0.75 -12.49
CA LEU A 12 -26.83 0.41 -13.29
C LEU A 12 -25.66 1.07 -14.04
N ILE A 13 -24.49 1.17 -13.41
CA ILE A 13 -23.27 1.67 -14.05
C ILE A 13 -22.91 0.79 -15.24
N LEU A 14 -22.93 -0.52 -15.08
CA LEU A 14 -22.57 -1.45 -16.15
C LEU A 14 -23.58 -1.42 -17.30
N GLU A 15 -24.88 -1.39 -17.00
CA GLU A 15 -25.95 -1.26 -17.99
C GLU A 15 -25.84 0.04 -18.80
N GLN A 16 -25.47 1.16 -18.15
CA GLN A 16 -25.25 2.43 -18.83
C GLN A 16 -24.01 2.44 -19.72
N ASN A 17 -22.93 1.80 -19.29
CA ASN A 17 -21.66 1.80 -20.02
C ASN A 17 -21.60 0.79 -21.18
N TYR A 18 -22.30 -0.33 -21.02
CA TYR A 18 -22.26 -1.46 -21.94
C TYR A 18 -23.69 -1.76 -22.41
N GLN A 19 -24.16 -0.95 -23.38
CA GLN A 19 -25.42 -1.18 -24.09
C GLN A 19 -25.26 -2.31 -25.15
N SER A 20 -24.45 -3.32 -24.84
CA SER A 20 -24.16 -4.39 -25.76
C SER A 20 -25.34 -5.34 -25.92
N SER A 21 -25.43 -5.98 -27.08
CA SER A 21 -26.38 -7.07 -27.36
C SER A 21 -26.16 -8.31 -26.49
N GLU A 22 -25.09 -8.39 -25.74
CA GLU A 22 -24.81 -9.45 -24.78
C GLU A 22 -25.00 -8.94 -23.34
N PRO A 23 -25.80 -9.66 -22.54
CA PRO A 23 -26.02 -9.31 -21.14
C PRO A 23 -24.75 -9.46 -20.33
N ILE A 24 -24.57 -8.60 -19.31
CA ILE A 24 -23.53 -8.80 -18.29
C ILE A 24 -23.86 -10.13 -17.59
N GLU A 25 -23.01 -11.14 -17.85
CA GLU A 25 -23.33 -12.51 -17.47
C GLU A 25 -23.23 -12.75 -15.95
N THR A 26 -22.32 -12.04 -15.28
CA THR A 26 -22.12 -12.20 -13.83
C THR A 26 -21.73 -10.85 -13.21
N LEU A 27 -22.35 -10.55 -12.10
CA LEU A 27 -21.92 -9.45 -11.21
C LEU A 27 -21.81 -10.03 -9.80
N ALA A 28 -20.60 -10.17 -9.31
CA ALA A 28 -20.32 -10.74 -8.00
C ALA A 28 -19.45 -9.81 -7.16
N PRO A 29 -19.81 -9.55 -5.88
CA PRO A 29 -18.99 -8.76 -4.99
C PRO A 29 -17.67 -9.47 -4.74
N LEU A 30 -16.58 -8.70 -4.75
CA LEU A 30 -15.29 -9.12 -4.27
C LEU A 30 -15.14 -8.70 -2.80
N LYS A 31 -14.22 -9.35 -2.08
CA LYS A 31 -13.84 -8.88 -0.76
C LYS A 31 -13.18 -7.51 -0.96
N GLY A 32 -13.88 -6.45 -0.61
CA GLY A 32 -13.43 -5.07 -0.83
C GLY A 32 -12.50 -4.57 0.27
N GLY A 33 -11.76 -3.51 -0.05
CA GLY A 33 -11.07 -2.69 0.93
C GLY A 33 -12.05 -1.83 1.75
N GLU A 34 -11.51 -1.09 2.69
CA GLU A 34 -12.31 -0.25 3.60
C GLU A 34 -12.90 1.00 2.90
N TRP A 35 -12.21 1.49 1.88
CA TRP A 35 -12.51 2.75 1.20
C TRP A 35 -13.26 2.60 -0.12
N SER A 36 -13.37 1.38 -0.64
CA SER A 36 -14.04 1.11 -1.92
C SER A 36 -14.78 -0.23 -1.91
N ALA A 37 -15.88 -0.29 -2.67
CA ALA A 37 -16.55 -1.55 -2.98
C ALA A 37 -16.04 -2.07 -4.33
N ALA A 38 -15.79 -3.38 -4.43
CA ALA A 38 -15.30 -4.00 -5.64
C ALA A 38 -16.25 -5.13 -6.11
N TYR A 39 -16.45 -5.19 -7.42
CA TYR A 39 -17.32 -6.18 -8.07
C TYR A 39 -16.61 -6.78 -9.28
N LYS A 40 -16.64 -8.10 -9.37
CA LYS A 40 -16.21 -8.85 -10.54
C LYS A 40 -17.39 -8.97 -11.51
N PHE A 41 -17.17 -8.74 -12.79
CA PHE A 41 -18.16 -8.95 -13.83
C PHE A 41 -17.54 -9.51 -15.11
N SER A 42 -18.37 -10.17 -15.94
CA SER A 42 -17.97 -10.70 -17.24
C SER A 42 -18.65 -9.93 -18.37
N LEU A 43 -17.88 -9.63 -19.40
CA LEU A 43 -18.34 -8.97 -20.61
C LEU A 43 -17.58 -9.58 -21.80
N GLU A 44 -18.30 -10.09 -22.80
CA GLU A 44 -17.72 -10.66 -24.02
C GLU A 44 -16.61 -11.72 -23.75
N GLY A 45 -16.84 -12.58 -22.75
CA GLY A 45 -15.89 -13.63 -22.34
C GLY A 45 -14.67 -13.15 -21.57
N HIS A 46 -14.54 -11.83 -21.34
CA HIS A 46 -13.48 -11.25 -20.51
C HIS A 46 -13.98 -10.90 -19.12
N ILE A 47 -13.09 -10.99 -18.13
CA ILE A 47 -13.43 -10.70 -16.73
C ILE A 47 -12.81 -9.37 -16.31
N PHE A 48 -13.61 -8.54 -15.67
CA PHE A 48 -13.25 -7.20 -15.21
C PHE A 48 -13.59 -6.99 -13.73
N VAL A 49 -13.04 -5.93 -13.17
CA VAL A 49 -13.38 -5.40 -11.84
C VAL A 49 -13.95 -4.00 -12.01
N LEU A 50 -15.12 -3.78 -11.42
CA LEU A 50 -15.68 -2.46 -11.18
C LEU A 50 -15.43 -2.10 -9.71
N ARG A 51 -14.77 -0.99 -9.45
CA ARG A 51 -14.62 -0.42 -8.10
C ARG A 51 -15.44 0.86 -7.96
N LEU A 52 -16.08 1.03 -6.79
CA LEU A 52 -16.88 2.20 -6.43
C LEU A 52 -16.24 2.91 -5.24
N SER A 53 -16.18 4.23 -5.28
CA SER A 53 -15.69 5.07 -4.18
C SER A 53 -16.41 6.43 -4.17
N HIS A 54 -16.45 7.10 -3.03
CA HIS A 54 -16.95 8.47 -2.93
C HIS A 54 -15.98 9.51 -3.50
N THR A 55 -14.71 9.13 -3.70
CA THR A 55 -13.65 10.00 -4.22
C THR A 55 -12.87 9.33 -5.33
N PRO A 56 -12.37 10.05 -6.37
CA PRO A 56 -11.67 9.48 -7.51
C PRO A 56 -10.15 9.37 -7.31
N GLU A 57 -9.59 9.95 -6.25
CA GLU A 57 -8.15 10.19 -6.08
C GLU A 57 -7.34 8.90 -6.18
N ASN A 58 -7.78 7.83 -5.50
CA ASN A 58 -7.08 6.54 -5.54
C ASN A 58 -7.13 5.92 -6.95
N PHE A 59 -8.24 6.05 -7.67
CA PHE A 59 -8.34 5.58 -9.05
C PHE A 59 -7.37 6.33 -9.99
N HIS A 60 -7.17 7.63 -9.76
CA HIS A 60 -6.20 8.42 -10.51
C HIS A 60 -4.75 8.01 -10.17
N ARG A 61 -4.44 7.71 -8.90
CA ARG A 61 -3.14 7.18 -8.51
C ARG A 61 -2.88 5.81 -9.13
N ASP A 62 -3.85 4.91 -9.13
CA ASP A 62 -3.77 3.63 -9.83
C ASP A 62 -3.49 3.82 -11.33
N LYS A 63 -4.16 4.78 -11.97
CA LYS A 63 -3.94 5.11 -13.38
C LYS A 63 -2.53 5.66 -13.63
N VAL A 64 -1.99 6.45 -12.72
CA VAL A 64 -0.59 6.89 -12.77
C VAL A 64 0.35 5.70 -12.62
N ALA A 65 0.13 4.86 -11.61
CA ALA A 65 0.96 3.69 -11.36
C ALA A 65 0.97 2.69 -12.53
N ALA A 66 -0.16 2.54 -13.23
CA ALA A 66 -0.26 1.68 -14.40
C ALA A 66 0.73 2.03 -15.52
N GLN A 67 1.28 3.26 -15.54
CA GLN A 67 2.33 3.67 -16.49
C GLN A 67 3.69 3.01 -16.18
N TRP A 68 3.91 2.51 -14.96
CA TRP A 68 5.13 1.82 -14.54
C TRP A 68 5.05 0.30 -14.71
N ALA A 69 3.93 -0.21 -15.24
CA ALA A 69 3.75 -1.64 -15.45
C ALA A 69 4.84 -2.21 -16.37
N SER A 70 5.35 -3.37 -15.97
CA SER A 70 6.33 -4.13 -16.75
C SER A 70 6.08 -5.63 -16.56
N PRO A 71 6.74 -6.52 -17.32
CA PRO A 71 6.59 -7.96 -17.11
C PRO A 71 6.88 -8.42 -15.68
N ASN A 72 7.80 -7.76 -14.98
CA ASN A 72 8.17 -8.07 -13.60
C ASN A 72 7.44 -7.18 -12.57
N LEU A 73 6.65 -6.20 -13.00
CA LEU A 73 5.82 -5.35 -12.14
C LEU A 73 4.40 -5.26 -12.74
N PRO A 74 3.57 -6.30 -12.58
CA PRO A 74 2.26 -6.40 -13.21
C PRO A 74 1.23 -5.50 -12.50
N ILE A 75 1.09 -4.27 -12.99
CA ILE A 75 0.10 -3.30 -12.50
C ILE A 75 -1.09 -3.29 -13.46
N PRO A 76 -2.33 -3.49 -12.98
CA PRO A 76 -3.53 -3.45 -13.81
C PRO A 76 -3.72 -2.09 -14.49
N GLN A 77 -4.03 -2.10 -15.78
CA GLN A 77 -4.43 -0.89 -16.49
C GLN A 77 -5.83 -0.43 -16.06
N ILE A 78 -6.02 0.86 -15.84
CA ILE A 78 -7.33 1.44 -15.60
C ILE A 78 -7.97 1.79 -16.95
N ILE A 79 -9.00 1.02 -17.32
CA ILE A 79 -9.72 1.16 -18.59
C ILE A 79 -10.60 2.42 -18.59
N LYS A 80 -11.28 2.64 -17.47
CA LYS A 80 -12.22 3.76 -17.31
C LYS A 80 -12.23 4.27 -15.89
N ILE A 81 -12.26 5.59 -15.72
CA ILE A 81 -12.64 6.30 -14.50
C ILE A 81 -13.76 7.25 -14.90
N ASP A 82 -14.87 7.22 -14.19
CA ASP A 82 -16.01 8.09 -14.45
C ASP A 82 -16.87 8.25 -13.18
N ARG A 83 -17.97 8.97 -13.28
CA ARG A 83 -18.88 9.24 -12.16
C ARG A 83 -20.30 8.81 -12.50
N TYR A 84 -20.97 8.21 -11.55
CA TYR A 84 -22.39 7.89 -11.59
C TYR A 84 -23.06 8.41 -10.32
N GLN A 85 -23.91 9.42 -10.44
CA GLN A 85 -24.55 10.12 -9.33
C GLN A 85 -23.49 10.67 -8.33
N ASP A 86 -23.50 10.19 -7.09
CA ASP A 86 -22.58 10.54 -6.00
C ASP A 86 -21.38 9.59 -5.86
N GLN A 87 -21.29 8.57 -6.74
CA GLN A 87 -20.20 7.59 -6.75
C GLN A 87 -19.26 7.82 -7.93
N TYR A 88 -17.96 7.76 -7.67
CA TYR A 88 -16.94 7.54 -8.70
C TYR A 88 -16.72 6.05 -8.90
N TYR A 89 -16.38 5.65 -10.12
CA TYR A 89 -16.07 4.27 -10.42
C TYR A 89 -14.84 4.14 -11.31
N ALA A 90 -14.15 2.99 -11.17
CA ALA A 90 -13.07 2.59 -12.05
C ALA A 90 -13.30 1.17 -12.55
N ILE A 91 -12.93 0.91 -13.82
CA ILE A 91 -12.98 -0.40 -14.45
C ILE A 91 -11.56 -0.80 -14.82
N SER A 92 -11.17 -2.02 -14.44
CA SER A 92 -9.88 -2.63 -14.77
C SER A 92 -10.04 -4.11 -15.11
N PRO A 93 -9.07 -4.76 -15.78
CA PRO A 93 -9.05 -6.20 -15.93
C PRO A 93 -9.03 -6.90 -14.57
N PHE A 94 -9.62 -8.10 -14.50
CA PHE A 94 -9.52 -8.96 -13.34
C PHE A 94 -8.27 -9.84 -13.42
N PHE A 95 -7.56 -9.97 -12.31
CA PHE A 95 -6.40 -10.86 -12.17
C PHE A 95 -6.72 -11.98 -11.20
N ASN A 96 -6.45 -13.22 -11.59
CA ASN A 96 -6.52 -14.36 -10.69
C ASN A 96 -5.30 -14.38 -9.78
N GLY A 97 -5.51 -14.79 -8.53
CA GLY A 97 -4.41 -14.97 -7.59
C GLY A 97 -4.90 -15.16 -6.17
N VAL A 98 -3.96 -15.57 -5.33
CA VAL A 98 -4.09 -15.60 -3.87
C VAL A 98 -3.16 -14.53 -3.31
N ALA A 99 -3.58 -13.79 -2.31
CA ALA A 99 -2.73 -12.81 -1.66
C ALA A 99 -1.48 -13.49 -1.06
N ILE A 100 -0.33 -12.85 -1.21
CA ILE A 100 0.98 -13.42 -0.82
C ILE A 100 1.00 -13.88 0.64
N GLU A 101 0.36 -13.14 1.53
CA GLU A 101 0.25 -13.45 2.96
C GLU A 101 -0.63 -14.66 3.28
N ASN A 102 -1.43 -15.12 2.31
CA ASN A 102 -2.31 -16.27 2.44
C ASN A 102 -1.75 -17.55 1.79
N LEU A 103 -0.54 -17.50 1.25
CA LEU A 103 0.12 -18.68 0.68
C LEU A 103 0.55 -19.65 1.78
N SER A 104 0.64 -20.94 1.42
CA SER A 104 1.38 -21.90 2.24
C SER A 104 2.89 -21.54 2.24
N ALA A 105 3.63 -21.98 3.27
CA ALA A 105 5.08 -21.79 3.30
C ALA A 105 5.79 -22.38 2.07
N ILE A 106 5.29 -23.54 1.56
CA ILE A 106 5.84 -24.17 0.37
C ILE A 106 5.59 -23.34 -0.89
N ASP A 107 4.38 -22.80 -1.04
CA ASP A 107 4.04 -22.00 -2.22
C ASP A 107 4.72 -20.63 -2.15
N LEU A 108 4.83 -20.04 -0.94
CA LEU A 108 5.58 -18.79 -0.75
C LEU A 108 7.05 -18.98 -1.07
N GLU A 109 7.68 -20.07 -0.60
CA GLU A 109 9.10 -20.37 -0.91
C GLU A 109 9.35 -20.43 -2.42
N ARG A 110 8.42 -21.03 -3.19
CA ARG A 110 8.50 -21.09 -4.65
C ARG A 110 8.25 -19.74 -5.32
N THR A 111 7.51 -18.86 -4.67
CA THR A 111 7.17 -17.51 -5.17
C THR A 111 8.29 -16.49 -4.90
N ILE A 112 9.15 -16.71 -3.90
CA ILE A 112 10.18 -15.75 -3.49
C ILE A 112 11.05 -15.24 -4.65
N PRO A 113 11.55 -16.05 -5.59
CA PRO A 113 12.36 -15.52 -6.69
C PRO A 113 11.62 -14.47 -7.54
N ASP A 114 10.35 -14.73 -7.86
CA ASP A 114 9.52 -13.82 -8.65
C ASP A 114 9.15 -12.56 -7.83
N PHE A 115 8.82 -12.72 -6.56
CA PHE A 115 8.59 -11.62 -5.64
C PHE A 115 9.80 -10.69 -5.52
N LEU A 116 11.02 -11.22 -5.36
CA LEU A 116 12.25 -10.41 -5.30
C LEU A 116 12.55 -9.71 -6.64
N SER A 117 12.23 -10.37 -7.77
CA SER A 117 12.30 -9.74 -9.10
C SER A 117 11.33 -8.57 -9.22
N MET A 118 10.10 -8.71 -8.72
CA MET A 118 9.10 -7.64 -8.66
C MET A 118 9.58 -6.47 -7.79
N MET A 119 10.14 -6.74 -6.59
CA MET A 119 10.71 -5.71 -5.72
C MET A 119 11.86 -4.96 -6.42
N THR A 120 12.70 -5.65 -7.17
CA THR A 120 13.78 -5.03 -7.95
C THR A 120 13.22 -4.17 -9.09
N ALA A 121 12.19 -4.63 -9.79
CA ALA A 121 11.52 -3.87 -10.84
C ALA A 121 10.87 -2.59 -10.30
N LEU A 122 10.23 -2.68 -9.13
CA LEU A 122 9.66 -1.54 -8.41
C LEU A 122 10.72 -0.46 -8.14
N GLN A 123 11.87 -0.86 -7.57
CA GLN A 123 12.99 0.04 -7.26
C GLN A 123 13.67 0.63 -8.50
N SER A 124 13.66 -0.11 -9.61
CA SER A 124 14.31 0.29 -10.88
C SER A 124 13.39 1.10 -11.80
N THR A 125 12.17 1.42 -11.37
CA THR A 125 11.22 2.21 -12.14
C THR A 125 11.78 3.61 -12.42
N ASN A 126 11.73 4.05 -13.68
CA ASN A 126 12.19 5.38 -14.06
C ASN A 126 11.21 6.45 -13.56
N LEU A 127 11.71 7.38 -12.75
CA LEU A 127 10.98 8.49 -12.16
C LEU A 127 11.48 9.87 -12.60
N ASP A 128 12.19 9.98 -13.73
CA ASP A 128 12.79 11.24 -14.20
C ASP A 128 11.76 12.37 -14.38
N SER A 129 10.52 12.02 -14.73
CA SER A 129 9.41 12.99 -14.90
C SER A 129 8.70 13.36 -13.59
N ILE A 130 9.04 12.71 -12.47
CA ILE A 130 8.36 12.91 -11.20
C ILE A 130 9.14 13.88 -10.31
N GLY A 131 8.52 15.04 -10.02
CA GLY A 131 9.00 15.99 -9.03
C GLY A 131 8.58 15.59 -7.61
N GLY A 132 9.35 16.04 -6.60
CA GLY A 132 8.99 15.88 -5.19
C GLY A 132 9.19 14.47 -4.64
N PHE A 133 8.71 14.29 -3.40
CA PHE A 133 8.81 13.08 -2.57
C PHE A 133 7.50 12.80 -1.84
N GLY A 134 7.44 11.66 -1.14
CA GLY A 134 6.29 11.28 -0.32
C GLY A 134 5.09 10.87 -1.17
N SER A 135 3.89 11.02 -0.63
CA SER A 135 2.65 10.58 -1.27
C SER A 135 2.50 11.09 -2.70
N ILE A 136 2.17 10.19 -3.62
CA ILE A 136 1.94 10.55 -5.02
C ILE A 136 0.57 11.21 -5.13
N THR A 137 0.56 12.41 -5.71
CA THR A 137 -0.68 13.14 -6.01
C THR A 137 -1.43 12.49 -7.17
N PRO A 138 -2.73 12.76 -7.36
CA PRO A 138 -3.47 12.30 -8.55
C PRO A 138 -2.87 12.76 -9.89
N MET A 139 -1.99 13.77 -9.86
CA MET A 139 -1.27 14.27 -11.03
C MET A 139 0.10 13.58 -11.22
N GLY A 140 0.46 12.61 -10.39
CA GLY A 140 1.69 11.83 -10.52
C GLY A 140 2.94 12.52 -10.00
N GLN A 141 2.83 13.49 -9.10
CA GLN A 141 3.97 14.17 -8.47
C GLN A 141 4.03 13.84 -6.99
N GLY A 142 5.22 13.83 -6.40
CA GLY A 142 5.39 13.77 -4.95
C GLY A 142 4.89 15.05 -4.26
N ALA A 143 4.26 14.88 -3.10
CA ALA A 143 3.60 15.98 -2.39
C ALA A 143 4.56 16.89 -1.60
N PHE A 144 5.82 16.50 -1.42
CA PHE A 144 6.80 17.16 -0.55
C PHE A 144 8.08 17.53 -1.29
N HIS A 145 8.86 18.46 -0.75
CA HIS A 145 10.12 18.87 -1.32
C HIS A 145 11.28 17.91 -1.02
N SER A 146 11.19 17.16 0.08
CA SER A 146 12.19 16.18 0.51
C SER A 146 11.55 14.92 1.08
N TRP A 147 12.31 13.82 1.10
CA TRP A 147 11.89 12.59 1.76
C TRP A 147 11.79 12.76 3.28
N SER A 148 12.73 13.48 3.85
CA SER A 148 12.70 13.81 5.28
C SER A 148 11.43 14.57 5.67
N GLU A 149 11.01 15.56 4.88
CA GLU A 149 9.74 16.28 5.09
C GLU A 149 8.55 15.34 5.01
N ALA A 150 8.53 14.46 4.02
CA ALA A 150 7.45 13.47 3.85
C ALA A 150 7.32 12.52 5.05
N LEU A 151 8.44 12.02 5.59
CA LEU A 151 8.43 11.17 6.77
C LEU A 151 7.94 11.90 8.02
N LEU A 152 8.33 13.16 8.21
CA LEU A 152 7.93 13.95 9.37
C LEU A 152 6.47 14.42 9.32
N ASP A 153 5.85 14.42 8.15
CA ASP A 153 4.46 14.80 7.97
C ASP A 153 3.45 13.88 8.67
N VAL A 154 3.86 12.66 9.04
CA VAL A 154 3.03 11.71 9.80
C VAL A 154 2.48 12.31 11.11
N ASN A 155 3.10 13.36 11.63
CA ASN A 155 2.65 14.10 12.81
C ASN A 155 1.52 15.12 12.52
N ASN A 156 1.22 15.41 11.26
CA ASN A 156 0.27 16.43 10.85
C ASN A 156 -1.12 15.84 10.59
N ASP A 157 -2.11 16.25 11.38
CA ASP A 157 -3.52 15.93 11.16
C ASP A 157 -4.10 16.90 10.11
N ARG A 158 -3.93 16.55 8.84
CA ARG A 158 -4.30 17.41 7.71
C ARG A 158 -5.80 17.46 7.49
N PRO A 159 -6.42 18.64 7.32
CA PRO A 159 -7.87 18.79 7.11
C PRO A 159 -8.40 18.09 5.85
N ASP A 160 -7.55 17.89 4.84
CA ASP A 160 -7.87 17.23 3.57
C ASP A 160 -7.58 15.72 3.58
N SER A 161 -7.08 15.18 4.70
CA SER A 161 -6.84 13.75 4.87
C SER A 161 -8.16 13.00 5.12
N LEU A 162 -8.25 11.78 4.58
CA LEU A 162 -9.35 10.84 4.88
C LEU A 162 -9.44 10.47 6.37
N THR A 163 -8.34 10.62 7.09
CA THR A 163 -8.24 10.32 8.52
C THR A 163 -8.22 11.58 9.39
N HIS A 164 -8.64 12.74 8.84
CA HIS A 164 -8.68 13.99 9.61
C HIS A 164 -9.44 13.84 10.92
N GLY A 165 -8.88 14.39 11.99
CA GLY A 165 -9.37 14.26 13.37
C GLY A 165 -8.69 13.15 14.17
N TRP A 166 -7.72 12.42 13.58
CA TRP A 166 -7.01 11.36 14.27
C TRP A 166 -6.25 11.87 15.52
N ARG A 167 -5.66 13.08 15.44
CA ARG A 167 -4.93 13.68 16.57
C ARG A 167 -5.86 13.89 17.76
N LYS A 168 -7.05 14.48 17.52
CA LYS A 168 -8.05 14.67 18.56
C LYS A 168 -8.52 13.32 19.15
N ALA A 169 -8.70 12.31 18.30
CA ALA A 169 -9.08 10.98 18.78
C ALA A 169 -7.97 10.32 19.61
N LEU A 170 -6.70 10.55 19.27
CA LEU A 170 -5.54 10.06 20.03
C LEU A 170 -5.42 10.76 21.38
N ASP A 171 -5.73 12.07 21.46
CA ASP A 171 -5.72 12.86 22.71
C ASP A 171 -6.72 12.33 23.76
N GLU A 172 -7.75 11.58 23.32
CA GLU A 172 -8.67 10.89 24.24
C GLU A 172 -8.00 9.71 24.98
N THR A 173 -6.78 9.33 24.57
CA THR A 173 -5.99 8.25 25.15
C THR A 173 -4.58 8.75 25.49
N PRO A 174 -4.38 9.46 26.65
CA PRO A 174 -3.12 10.15 26.97
C PRO A 174 -1.87 9.26 26.97
N GLU A 175 -2.01 7.99 27.34
CA GLU A 175 -0.90 7.03 27.31
C GLU A 175 -0.45 6.77 25.85
N ALA A 176 -1.40 6.52 24.95
CA ALA A 176 -1.10 6.28 23.54
C ALA A 176 -0.54 7.54 22.87
N GLN A 177 -1.07 8.74 23.19
CA GLN A 177 -0.53 10.02 22.74
C GLN A 177 0.93 10.17 23.16
N HIS A 178 1.24 9.94 24.44
CA HIS A 178 2.61 10.02 24.97
C HIS A 178 3.57 9.08 24.23
N LYS A 179 3.13 7.85 23.96
CA LYS A 179 3.92 6.87 23.18
C LYS A 179 4.11 7.31 21.74
N PHE A 180 3.07 7.84 21.10
CA PHE A 180 3.18 8.39 19.75
C PHE A 180 4.25 9.50 19.70
N ASP A 181 4.18 10.46 20.62
CA ASP A 181 5.12 11.59 20.67
C ASP A 181 6.56 11.13 20.93
N GLN A 182 6.77 10.13 21.83
CA GLN A 182 8.08 9.52 22.06
C GLN A 182 8.66 8.87 20.78
N HIS A 183 7.83 8.12 20.04
CA HIS A 183 8.27 7.49 18.79
C HIS A 183 8.50 8.53 17.68
N TYR A 184 7.69 9.57 17.61
CA TYR A 184 7.93 10.68 16.70
C TYR A 184 9.25 11.40 16.98
N ASP A 185 9.61 11.62 18.25
CA ASP A 185 10.91 12.16 18.64
C ASP A 185 12.10 11.26 18.19
N GLN A 186 11.91 9.94 18.15
CA GLN A 186 12.91 9.03 17.58
C GLN A 186 13.00 9.18 16.05
N LEU A 187 11.86 9.26 15.36
CA LEU A 187 11.82 9.51 13.91
C LEU A 187 12.58 10.79 13.56
N THR A 188 12.36 11.90 14.28
CA THR A 188 13.05 13.18 14.03
C THR A 188 14.58 13.10 14.10
N LYS A 189 15.10 12.18 14.93
CA LYS A 189 16.55 11.93 15.03
C LYS A 189 17.08 11.05 13.90
N LEU A 190 16.23 10.17 13.34
CA LEU A 190 16.63 9.17 12.36
C LEU A 190 16.50 9.65 10.92
N VAL A 191 15.60 10.59 10.61
CA VAL A 191 15.37 11.06 9.23
C VAL A 191 16.64 11.58 8.55
N ARG A 192 17.61 12.10 9.30
CA ARG A 192 18.93 12.54 8.79
C ARG A 192 19.76 11.43 8.16
N PHE A 193 19.44 10.16 8.44
CA PHE A 193 20.10 9.00 7.87
C PHE A 193 19.42 8.50 6.60
N CYS A 194 18.20 8.98 6.32
CA CYS A 194 17.43 8.61 5.15
C CYS A 194 17.90 9.43 3.94
N PRO A 195 18.28 8.79 2.83
CA PRO A 195 18.75 9.51 1.65
C PRO A 195 17.60 10.16 0.91
N GLU A 196 17.86 11.30 0.28
CA GLU A 196 16.95 11.98 -0.65
C GLU A 196 17.02 11.30 -2.04
N GLN A 197 16.66 9.99 -2.08
CA GLN A 197 16.62 9.19 -3.29
C GLN A 197 15.19 9.03 -3.79
N LYS A 198 15.02 8.96 -5.10
CA LYS A 198 13.71 8.81 -5.74
C LYS A 198 13.55 7.41 -6.28
N HIS A 199 12.82 6.59 -5.53
CA HIS A 199 12.33 5.30 -5.97
C HIS A 199 10.82 5.26 -5.73
N ILE A 200 10.12 4.45 -6.52
CA ILE A 200 8.71 4.21 -6.25
C ILE A 200 8.59 3.28 -5.04
N ILE A 201 7.68 3.61 -4.16
CA ILE A 201 7.32 2.87 -2.97
C ILE A 201 5.82 2.59 -3.07
N HIS A 202 5.42 1.34 -2.91
CA HIS A 202 4.01 0.99 -2.86
C HIS A 202 3.37 1.36 -1.52
N SER A 203 4.10 1.11 -0.43
CA SER A 203 3.75 1.33 0.98
C SER A 203 2.56 0.54 1.55
N ASP A 204 1.89 -0.29 0.73
CA ASP A 204 0.74 -1.12 1.15
C ASP A 204 0.69 -2.46 0.37
N LEU A 205 1.82 -3.19 0.29
CA LEU A 205 1.93 -4.46 -0.46
C LEU A 205 1.25 -5.67 0.21
N LEU A 206 0.70 -5.50 1.41
CA LEU A 206 -0.01 -6.54 2.17
C LEU A 206 -1.54 -6.41 2.02
N TYR A 207 -2.27 -7.23 2.76
CA TYR A 207 -3.74 -7.14 2.85
C TYR A 207 -4.45 -7.26 1.49
N GLN A 208 -4.02 -8.25 0.68
CA GLN A 208 -4.58 -8.62 -0.63
C GLN A 208 -4.17 -7.70 -1.80
N ASN A 209 -3.18 -6.83 -1.63
CA ASN A 209 -2.70 -5.96 -2.69
C ASN A 209 -1.64 -6.63 -3.58
N LEU A 210 -1.04 -7.75 -3.13
CA LEU A 210 -0.06 -8.50 -3.91
C LEU A 210 -0.60 -9.90 -4.22
N LEU A 211 -1.02 -10.13 -5.46
CA LEU A 211 -1.61 -11.38 -5.90
C LEU A 211 -0.59 -12.32 -6.53
N VAL A 212 -0.69 -13.61 -6.20
CA VAL A 212 0.16 -14.69 -6.71
C VAL A 212 -0.68 -15.72 -7.44
N HIS A 213 -0.30 -16.07 -8.65
CA HIS A 213 -0.89 -17.15 -9.44
C HIS A 213 0.22 -18.02 -10.04
N ASN A 214 0.15 -19.33 -9.83
CA ASN A 214 1.17 -20.29 -10.30
C ASN A 214 2.61 -19.89 -9.89
N HIS A 215 2.79 -19.49 -8.63
CA HIS A 215 4.07 -19.03 -8.04
C HIS A 215 4.69 -17.80 -8.69
N GLN A 216 3.91 -17.00 -9.43
CA GLN A 216 4.31 -15.73 -10.01
C GLN A 216 3.42 -14.61 -9.48
N ILE A 217 3.97 -13.41 -9.36
CA ILE A 217 3.20 -12.22 -9.04
C ILE A 217 2.30 -11.93 -10.23
N SER A 218 0.98 -12.07 -10.05
CA SER A 218 0.00 -11.86 -11.10
C SER A 218 -0.54 -10.44 -11.14
N ALA A 219 -0.56 -9.73 -10.01
CA ALA A 219 -0.93 -8.33 -9.94
C ALA A 219 -0.40 -7.64 -8.68
N VAL A 220 -0.05 -6.37 -8.82
CA VAL A 220 0.21 -5.42 -7.73
C VAL A 220 -0.90 -4.38 -7.76
N LEU A 221 -1.77 -4.40 -6.74
CA LEU A 221 -3.05 -3.68 -6.67
C LEU A 221 -2.96 -2.52 -5.68
N ASP A 222 -3.89 -1.56 -5.80
CA ASP A 222 -4.15 -0.48 -4.84
C ASP A 222 -2.94 0.43 -4.55
N TRP A 223 -2.66 1.29 -5.51
CA TRP A 223 -1.57 2.28 -5.45
C TRP A 223 -1.97 3.58 -4.72
N GLY A 224 -3.10 3.56 -4.02
CA GLY A 224 -3.62 4.73 -3.30
C GLY A 224 -2.66 5.31 -2.27
N CYS A 225 -1.78 4.47 -1.70
CA CYS A 225 -0.77 4.85 -0.71
C CYS A 225 0.64 5.04 -1.31
N ALA A 226 0.80 4.96 -2.64
CA ALA A 226 2.12 5.02 -3.27
C ALA A 226 2.87 6.31 -2.97
N MET A 227 4.18 6.20 -2.81
CA MET A 227 5.08 7.30 -2.49
C MET A 227 6.33 7.30 -3.39
N VAL A 228 7.04 8.43 -3.39
CA VAL A 228 8.40 8.57 -3.93
C VAL A 228 9.36 8.78 -2.77
N GLY A 229 10.38 7.95 -2.65
CA GLY A 229 11.34 8.05 -1.55
C GLY A 229 12.34 6.90 -1.49
N ASP A 230 12.72 6.55 -0.28
CA ASP A 230 13.70 5.50 0.00
C ASP A 230 13.14 4.10 -0.24
N PRO A 231 13.72 3.29 -1.13
CA PRO A 231 13.23 1.95 -1.48
C PRO A 231 13.28 0.94 -0.31
N VAL A 232 13.96 1.25 0.78
CA VAL A 232 13.94 0.47 2.03
C VAL A 232 12.54 0.41 2.65
N TYR A 233 11.67 1.35 2.31
CA TYR A 233 10.35 1.49 2.93
C TYR A 233 9.47 0.25 2.76
N ASP A 234 9.38 -0.32 1.56
CA ASP A 234 8.59 -1.54 1.35
C ASP A 234 9.19 -2.77 2.03
N LEU A 235 10.53 -2.85 2.18
CA LEU A 235 11.15 -3.87 3.03
C LEU A 235 10.80 -3.64 4.52
N ALA A 236 10.83 -2.40 4.97
CA ALA A 236 10.45 -2.03 6.34
C ALA A 236 8.98 -2.36 6.63
N LEU A 237 8.08 -2.22 5.65
CA LEU A 237 6.68 -2.63 5.74
C LEU A 237 6.56 -4.12 6.04
N PHE A 238 7.20 -4.98 5.26
CA PHE A 238 7.18 -6.44 5.51
C PHE A 238 7.78 -6.78 6.87
N ALA A 239 8.91 -6.17 7.25
CA ALA A 239 9.56 -6.40 8.53
C ALA A 239 8.70 -5.92 9.72
N PHE A 240 8.01 -4.78 9.58
CA PHE A 240 7.11 -4.26 10.62
C PHE A 240 5.95 -5.21 10.87
N PHE A 241 5.31 -5.70 9.79
CA PHE A 241 4.13 -6.56 9.88
C PHE A 241 4.44 -8.07 9.99
N GLU A 242 5.70 -8.50 9.94
CA GLU A 242 6.07 -9.93 10.04
C GLU A 242 5.38 -10.68 11.18
N PRO A 243 5.25 -10.14 12.43
CA PRO A 243 4.59 -10.86 13.52
C PRO A 243 3.11 -11.21 13.27
N TRP A 244 2.41 -10.46 12.41
CA TRP A 244 1.02 -10.75 12.03
C TRP A 244 0.89 -11.81 10.93
N PHE A 245 2.01 -12.12 10.25
CA PHE A 245 2.05 -13.07 9.12
C PHE A 245 3.11 -14.16 9.34
N PRO A 246 2.83 -15.18 10.18
CA PRO A 246 3.81 -16.21 10.55
C PRO A 246 4.43 -16.96 9.35
N VAL A 247 3.76 -16.99 8.20
CA VAL A 247 4.30 -17.61 6.98
C VAL A 247 5.58 -16.92 6.50
N PHE A 248 5.74 -15.62 6.75
CA PHE A 248 6.95 -14.89 6.37
C PHE A 248 8.18 -15.33 7.17
N THR A 249 7.99 -15.52 8.49
CA THR A 249 9.04 -16.06 9.37
C THR A 249 9.41 -17.49 8.99
N GLN A 250 8.42 -18.35 8.65
CA GLN A 250 8.67 -19.74 8.26
C GLN A 250 9.60 -19.88 7.07
N VAL A 251 9.58 -18.93 6.14
CA VAL A 251 10.44 -18.93 4.93
C VAL A 251 11.61 -17.94 5.02
N ASN A 252 11.82 -17.31 6.17
CA ASN A 252 12.84 -16.25 6.36
C ASN A 252 12.74 -15.13 5.31
N LEU A 253 11.52 -14.69 4.99
CA LEU A 253 11.26 -13.75 3.90
C LEU A 253 12.05 -12.45 4.08
N ILE A 254 11.99 -11.84 5.28
CA ILE A 254 12.66 -10.56 5.57
C ILE A 254 14.17 -10.64 5.37
N GLN A 255 14.79 -11.73 5.79
CA GLN A 255 16.21 -11.95 5.58
C GLN A 255 16.55 -12.05 4.08
N LYS A 256 15.73 -12.75 3.29
CA LYS A 256 15.93 -12.88 1.84
C LYS A 256 15.74 -11.54 1.12
N MET A 257 14.73 -10.75 1.50
CA MET A 257 14.53 -9.39 1.01
C MET A 257 15.76 -8.50 1.33
N ARG A 258 16.22 -8.53 2.58
CA ARG A 258 17.42 -7.79 3.01
C ARG A 258 18.65 -8.16 2.19
N GLN A 259 18.92 -9.45 2.00
CA GLN A 259 20.03 -9.93 1.20
C GLN A 259 19.92 -9.48 -0.27
N SER A 260 18.75 -9.60 -0.86
CA SER A 260 18.48 -9.13 -2.22
C SER A 260 18.74 -7.63 -2.36
N TYR A 261 18.22 -6.82 -1.44
CA TYR A 261 18.40 -5.37 -1.46
C TYR A 261 19.88 -4.97 -1.30
N LEU A 262 20.57 -5.51 -0.30
CA LEU A 262 21.98 -5.21 -0.03
C LEU A 262 22.93 -5.72 -1.15
N GLY A 263 22.51 -6.73 -1.89
CA GLY A 263 23.26 -7.25 -3.04
C GLY A 263 23.21 -6.37 -4.29
N GLN A 264 22.32 -5.36 -4.35
CA GLN A 264 22.15 -4.53 -5.55
C GLN A 264 23.29 -3.53 -5.78
N SER A 265 23.76 -2.87 -4.73
CA SER A 265 24.83 -1.89 -4.82
C SER A 265 25.54 -1.67 -3.47
N ARG A 266 26.71 -0.97 -3.48
CA ARG A 266 27.36 -0.53 -2.24
C ARG A 266 26.54 0.56 -1.51
N ASP A 267 25.82 1.38 -2.24
CA ASP A 267 25.00 2.47 -1.68
C ASP A 267 23.80 1.92 -0.87
N SER A 268 23.35 0.70 -1.20
CA SER A 268 22.30 0.01 -0.44
C SER A 268 22.66 -0.19 1.04
N HIS A 269 23.94 -0.32 1.36
CA HIS A 269 24.44 -0.51 2.73
C HIS A 269 24.48 0.77 3.57
N HIS A 270 24.47 1.95 2.92
CA HIS A 270 24.63 3.20 3.65
C HIS A 270 23.48 3.44 4.61
N ASN A 271 23.78 3.52 5.90
CA ASN A 271 22.83 3.71 7.00
C ASN A 271 21.63 2.75 6.97
N PHE A 272 21.79 1.54 6.42
CA PHE A 272 20.68 0.63 6.15
C PHE A 272 19.80 0.39 7.39
N ASP A 273 20.40 0.07 8.54
CA ASP A 273 19.65 -0.25 9.75
C ASP A 273 18.90 0.99 10.30
N GLN A 274 19.50 2.18 10.27
CA GLN A 274 18.85 3.44 10.68
C GLN A 274 17.68 3.79 9.75
N ARG A 275 17.84 3.59 8.44
CA ARG A 275 16.78 3.78 7.43
C ARG A 275 15.63 2.83 7.64
N MET A 276 15.92 1.54 7.88
CA MET A 276 14.91 0.52 8.23
C MET A 276 14.08 0.95 9.43
N VAL A 277 14.74 1.37 10.51
CA VAL A 277 14.05 1.79 11.74
C VAL A 277 13.23 3.05 11.51
N ALA A 278 13.77 4.06 10.81
CA ALA A 278 13.02 5.28 10.49
C ALA A 278 11.74 4.97 9.71
N CYS A 279 11.81 4.11 8.69
CA CYS A 279 10.65 3.68 7.90
C CYS A 279 9.64 2.89 8.75
N GLN A 280 10.10 1.97 9.61
CA GLN A 280 9.22 1.22 10.51
C GLN A 280 8.54 2.12 11.54
N ILE A 281 9.22 3.14 12.07
CA ILE A 281 8.59 4.12 12.98
C ILE A 281 7.53 4.91 12.22
N HIS A 282 7.83 5.42 11.03
CA HIS A 282 6.84 6.14 10.21
C HIS A 282 5.60 5.29 9.94
N LEU A 283 5.78 4.02 9.53
CA LEU A 283 4.68 3.05 9.32
C LEU A 283 3.85 2.86 10.61
N GLY A 284 4.51 2.63 11.73
CA GLY A 284 3.84 2.42 13.02
C GLY A 284 3.06 3.65 13.48
N LEU A 285 3.63 4.85 13.34
CA LEU A 285 2.94 6.11 13.67
C LEU A 285 1.71 6.33 12.79
N GLY A 286 1.82 6.09 11.48
CA GLY A 286 0.68 6.15 10.55
C GLY A 286 -0.44 5.19 10.93
N ASN A 287 -0.09 3.96 11.34
CA ASN A 287 -1.07 2.96 11.79
C ASN A 287 -1.70 3.33 13.14
N ILE A 288 -0.94 3.88 14.08
CA ILE A 288 -1.48 4.41 15.35
C ILE A 288 -2.48 5.52 15.07
N ALA A 289 -2.14 6.49 14.21
CA ALA A 289 -3.03 7.57 13.80
C ALA A 289 -4.33 7.04 13.18
N TYR A 290 -4.20 6.07 12.25
CA TYR A 290 -5.34 5.42 11.62
C TYR A 290 -6.22 4.64 12.63
N CYS A 291 -5.62 3.90 13.56
CA CYS A 291 -6.35 3.17 14.59
C CYS A 291 -7.06 4.10 15.58
N ALA A 292 -6.46 5.25 15.91
CA ALA A 292 -7.11 6.28 16.71
C ALA A 292 -8.35 6.85 16.00
N PHE A 293 -8.21 7.25 14.72
CA PHE A 293 -9.30 7.71 13.86
C PHE A 293 -10.45 6.69 13.77
N SER A 294 -10.11 5.44 13.48
CA SER A 294 -11.08 4.35 13.29
C SER A 294 -11.56 3.71 14.61
N LYS A 295 -11.11 4.21 15.76
CA LYS A 295 -11.44 3.74 17.12
C LYS A 295 -11.11 2.27 17.38
N ARG A 296 -10.05 1.76 16.76
CA ARG A 296 -9.55 0.39 16.91
C ARG A 296 -8.54 0.31 18.06
N GLN A 297 -9.01 0.39 19.27
CA GLN A 297 -8.15 0.49 20.47
C GLN A 297 -7.14 -0.67 20.62
N LYS A 298 -7.59 -1.92 20.35
CA LYS A 298 -6.68 -3.08 20.43
C LYS A 298 -5.54 -2.95 19.42
N ASP A 299 -5.86 -2.70 18.16
CA ASP A 299 -4.88 -2.60 17.08
C ASP A 299 -3.91 -1.42 17.32
N LEU A 300 -4.41 -0.31 17.89
CA LEU A 300 -3.61 0.84 18.29
C LEU A 300 -2.49 0.43 19.27
N TYR A 301 -2.81 -0.30 20.32
CA TYR A 301 -1.80 -0.78 21.27
C TYR A 301 -0.90 -1.87 20.69
N ASP A 302 -1.41 -2.73 19.80
CA ASP A 302 -0.60 -3.71 19.10
C ASP A 302 0.50 -3.01 18.26
N HIS A 303 0.19 -1.89 17.59
CA HIS A 303 1.18 -1.09 16.85
C HIS A 303 2.16 -0.35 17.77
N ILE A 304 1.73 0.19 18.90
CA ILE A 304 2.63 0.79 19.90
C ILE A 304 3.64 -0.25 20.40
N ASN A 305 3.16 -1.43 20.80
CA ASN A 305 4.01 -2.51 21.28
C ASN A 305 5.02 -2.94 20.22
N ARG A 306 4.58 -3.03 18.95
CA ARG A 306 5.48 -3.36 17.84
C ARG A 306 6.58 -2.32 17.65
N LEU A 307 6.28 -1.03 17.73
CA LEU A 307 7.31 0.01 17.70
C LEU A 307 8.33 -0.10 18.84
N GLU A 308 7.89 -0.44 20.05
CA GLU A 308 8.79 -0.68 21.17
C GLU A 308 9.71 -1.90 20.96
N GLU A 309 9.22 -2.94 20.29
CA GLU A 309 10.03 -4.09 19.87
C GLU A 309 11.09 -3.69 18.86
N VAL A 310 10.69 -2.99 17.78
CA VAL A 310 11.61 -2.49 16.75
C VAL A 310 12.75 -1.69 17.34
N LEU A 311 12.46 -0.79 18.29
CA LEU A 311 13.47 0.03 18.94
C LEU A 311 14.40 -0.76 19.87
N ARG A 312 13.90 -1.83 20.52
CA ARG A 312 14.72 -2.71 21.36
C ARG A 312 15.67 -3.61 20.56
N GLU A 313 15.23 -4.03 19.38
CA GLU A 313 15.99 -4.92 18.50
C GLU A 313 17.10 -4.18 17.72
N THR A 314 17.04 -2.84 17.72
CA THR A 314 18.01 -2.03 16.98
C THR A 314 19.28 -1.82 17.83
N PRO A 315 20.47 -2.20 17.33
CA PRO A 315 21.74 -1.89 18.00
C PRO A 315 21.93 -0.36 18.11
N HIS A 316 22.26 0.12 19.29
CA HIS A 316 22.58 1.54 19.56
C HIS A 316 23.87 2.00 18.90
#